data_33e34608ba69607503d343eeb7b37dcf
#
_entry.id   33e34608ba69607503d343eeb7b37dcf
#
_cell.length_a   1.000
_cell.length_b   1.000
_cell.length_c   1.000
_cell.angle_alpha   90.00
_cell.angle_beta   90.00
_cell.angle_gamma   90.00
#
_symmetry.space_group_name_H-M   'P 1'
#
loop_
_entity.id
_entity.type
_entity.pdbx_description
1 polymer ?
#
loop_
_entity_poly.entity_id
_entity_poly.type
_entity_poly.pdbx_seq_one_letter_code
_entity_poly.pdbx_strand_id
1 'polypeptide(L)'
;SLISLSNIGPSFTWGLGAPSSPTKVELSASYTDLSLYDRVLPSTYHYTRSFYSPSLTASLWHDLSQAMLKAQLSYTGMGLGYRPKASLPTLTSDLREDRYYGRLTYVRSLSTACQLEVGGHTQYSDFSGSSLVAPQDHVLDHDLYAEARLALKYSGEPFSILGGLDYSWRDFRETYELTGDRHQLNFTNHLPVSFLEVSYLHRGLSVSAGLRGEYASVLSVWSLSPRLYAGYRLGKHVFSASWGRYTQLPEKEILRFMPALKSSRSEITQLSYSYGDKTPLLQLSLFYKSYQHLTRSLSEGYPKYFDDLGGGETYGLTLFHKGSLGAIAYSTSYSYTQARISYDRYLHPLAPSYVSPHTFRLTTKYWSGALRSLFGCSYYIDAGTKGYSYDLTPIQLPRRSRLDLSWSYLPSQKVLLHMGCTNVLGTTNYWGIEPDPLSPTEGVRITAPNSRFFYIGCFITLS
;
A
#
# COMPACT_ATOMS: atom_id res chain seq x y z
N SER A 1 -2.26 -5.41 28.47
CA SER A 1 -3.46 -4.90 27.77
C SER A 1 -3.21 -3.46 27.33
N LEU A 2 -3.09 -3.25 26.06
CA LEU A 2 -2.95 -1.91 25.47
C LEU A 2 -4.31 -1.47 24.97
N ILE A 3 -4.79 -0.36 25.48
CA ILE A 3 -5.84 0.42 24.82
C ILE A 3 -5.12 1.27 23.77
N SER A 4 -5.20 0.91 22.51
CA SER A 4 -4.81 1.81 21.43
C SER A 4 -5.92 2.83 21.25
N LEU A 5 -5.64 4.04 21.60
CA LEU A 5 -6.44 5.20 21.24
C LEU A 5 -5.94 5.69 19.86
N SER A 6 -6.16 4.90 18.81
CA SER A 6 -5.95 5.39 17.44
C SER A 6 -7.03 6.40 17.10
N ASN A 7 -6.65 7.61 16.72
CA ASN A 7 -7.45 8.81 16.46
C ASN A 7 -8.08 9.45 17.72
N ILE A 8 -7.24 10.05 18.56
CA ILE A 8 -7.70 11.06 19.49
C ILE A 8 -7.54 12.42 18.80
N GLY A 9 -8.55 12.81 18.07
CA GLY A 9 -8.59 14.12 17.47
C GLY A 9 -9.94 14.38 16.81
N PRO A 10 -10.39 15.63 16.75
CA PRO A 10 -11.60 15.99 16.05
C PRO A 10 -11.44 15.72 14.56
N SER A 11 -12.43 15.10 13.95
CA SER A 11 -12.61 15.07 12.51
C SER A 11 -13.89 15.80 12.17
N PHE A 12 -13.83 16.64 11.15
CA PHE A 12 -14.98 17.41 10.65
C PHE A 12 -15.08 17.19 9.15
N THR A 13 -16.28 16.89 8.68
CA THR A 13 -16.61 16.84 7.25
C THR A 13 -17.86 17.67 7.03
N TRP A 14 -17.77 18.62 6.09
CA TRP A 14 -18.88 19.47 5.70
C TRP A 14 -19.07 19.40 4.20
N GLY A 15 -20.30 19.14 3.77
CA GLY A 15 -20.67 19.06 2.36
C GLY A 15 -21.68 20.11 2.00
N LEU A 16 -21.52 20.75 0.86
CA LEU A 16 -22.45 21.70 0.27
C LEU A 16 -22.94 21.16 -1.07
N GLY A 17 -24.24 21.10 -1.22
CA GLY A 17 -24.90 20.62 -2.43
C GLY A 17 -26.02 19.64 -2.11
N ALA A 18 -27.23 19.92 -2.58
CA ALA A 18 -28.32 18.95 -2.54
C ALA A 18 -27.96 17.71 -3.40
N PRO A 19 -28.56 16.52 -3.16
CA PRO A 19 -28.32 15.34 -4.00
C PRO A 19 -28.55 15.56 -5.50
N SER A 20 -29.43 16.51 -5.84
CA SER A 20 -29.75 16.93 -7.23
C SER A 20 -28.91 18.11 -7.73
N SER A 21 -28.03 18.69 -6.92
CA SER A 21 -27.17 19.80 -7.33
C SER A 21 -26.11 19.33 -8.34
N PRO A 22 -25.90 20.06 -9.45
CA PRO A 22 -24.80 19.77 -10.34
C PRO A 22 -23.42 20.06 -9.70
N THR A 23 -23.38 20.80 -8.62
CA THR A 23 -22.16 21.15 -7.90
C THR A 23 -22.20 20.60 -6.47
N LYS A 24 -21.16 19.87 -6.09
CA LYS A 24 -20.95 19.38 -4.74
C LYS A 24 -19.57 19.81 -4.27
N VAL A 25 -19.50 20.37 -3.09
CA VAL A 25 -18.25 20.74 -2.41
C VAL A 25 -18.19 19.99 -1.11
N GLU A 26 -17.07 19.40 -0.83
CA GLU A 26 -16.80 18.72 0.43
C GLU A 26 -15.52 19.27 1.04
N LEU A 27 -15.58 19.65 2.30
CA LEU A 27 -14.45 20.07 3.11
C LEU A 27 -14.32 19.10 4.27
N SER A 28 -13.15 18.54 4.45
CA SER A 28 -12.85 17.68 5.60
C SER A 28 -11.58 18.15 6.27
N ALA A 29 -11.59 18.16 7.59
CA ALA A 29 -10.43 18.43 8.41
C ALA A 29 -10.32 17.38 9.51
N SER A 30 -9.13 16.95 9.82
CA SER A 30 -8.86 16.08 10.95
C SER A 30 -7.54 16.45 11.61
N TYR A 31 -7.45 16.19 12.89
CA TYR A 31 -6.23 16.33 13.67
C TYR A 31 -6.04 15.11 14.53
N THR A 32 -4.89 14.45 14.43
CA THR A 32 -4.52 13.32 15.27
C THR A 32 -3.43 13.77 16.23
N ASP A 33 -3.56 13.46 17.50
CA ASP A 33 -2.58 13.75 18.55
C ASP A 33 -2.49 12.56 19.50
N LEU A 34 -1.29 12.07 19.74
CA LEU A 34 -1.04 10.93 20.62
C LEU A 34 -0.47 11.35 21.99
N SER A 35 -0.48 12.63 22.34
CA SER A 35 0.10 13.13 23.59
C SER A 35 -0.53 12.52 24.86
N LEU A 36 -1.82 12.21 24.83
CA LEU A 36 -2.50 11.51 25.91
C LEU A 36 -2.04 10.05 26.01
N TYR A 37 -1.88 9.38 24.86
CA TYR A 37 -1.36 8.03 24.76
C TYR A 37 0.04 7.92 25.38
N ASP A 38 0.93 8.85 25.03
CA ASP A 38 2.32 8.89 25.49
C ASP A 38 2.43 9.07 27.00
N ARG A 39 1.42 9.72 27.63
CA ARG A 39 1.36 9.93 29.09
C ARG A 39 0.84 8.73 29.86
N VAL A 40 -0.06 7.94 29.25
CA VAL A 40 -0.79 6.87 29.94
C VAL A 40 -0.13 5.52 29.77
N LEU A 41 0.58 5.30 28.66
CA LEU A 41 1.14 4.00 28.33
C LEU A 41 2.65 3.95 28.54
N PRO A 42 3.15 2.84 29.10
CA PRO A 42 4.59 2.64 29.20
C PRO A 42 5.20 2.51 27.81
N SER A 43 6.19 3.34 27.52
CA SER A 43 6.97 3.33 26.28
C SER A 43 8.45 3.13 26.60
N THR A 44 9.18 2.51 25.68
CA THR A 44 10.66 2.44 25.71
C THR A 44 11.30 3.76 25.30
N TYR A 45 10.51 4.68 24.76
CA TYR A 45 10.93 6.01 24.33
C TYR A 45 10.38 7.10 25.24
N HIS A 46 11.09 8.19 25.33
CA HIS A 46 10.62 9.45 25.87
C HIS A 46 10.32 10.38 24.71
N TYR A 47 9.06 10.77 24.54
CA TYR A 47 8.66 11.66 23.46
C TYR A 47 8.99 13.11 23.84
N THR A 48 9.82 13.77 23.06
CA THR A 48 10.12 15.20 23.16
C THR A 48 9.03 16.02 22.46
N ARG A 49 8.41 15.41 21.44
CA ARG A 49 7.22 15.88 20.75
C ARG A 49 6.36 14.65 20.45
N SER A 50 5.17 14.58 21.00
CA SER A 50 4.22 13.50 20.68
C SER A 50 3.83 13.55 19.20
N PHE A 51 3.51 12.38 18.65
CA PHE A 51 3.02 12.33 17.28
C PHE A 51 1.78 13.20 17.11
N TYR A 52 1.80 14.05 16.09
CA TYR A 52 0.65 14.81 15.63
C TYR A 52 0.53 14.76 14.11
N SER A 53 -0.69 14.80 13.60
CA SER A 53 -0.95 14.81 12.16
C SER A 53 -2.23 15.60 11.84
N PRO A 54 -2.12 16.88 11.43
CA PRO A 54 -3.20 17.63 10.83
C PRO A 54 -3.45 17.18 9.39
N SER A 55 -4.71 17.16 8.98
CA SER A 55 -5.11 16.91 7.60
C SER A 55 -6.27 17.82 7.21
N LEU A 56 -6.20 18.38 6.02
CA LEU A 56 -7.25 19.20 5.41
C LEU A 56 -7.45 18.74 3.97
N THR A 57 -8.71 18.55 3.57
CA THR A 57 -9.06 18.18 2.18
C THR A 57 -10.25 19.02 1.74
N ALA A 58 -10.16 19.58 0.53
CA ALA A 58 -11.25 20.23 -0.18
C ALA A 58 -11.47 19.51 -1.50
N SER A 59 -12.70 19.13 -1.78
CA SER A 59 -13.09 18.45 -3.03
C SER A 59 -14.27 19.17 -3.68
N LEU A 60 -14.21 19.27 -5.00
CA LEU A 60 -15.25 19.85 -5.84
C LEU A 60 -15.64 18.84 -6.90
N TRP A 61 -16.93 18.60 -7.05
CA TRP A 61 -17.54 17.89 -8.16
C TRP A 61 -18.52 18.83 -8.84
N HIS A 62 -18.41 18.97 -10.16
CA HIS A 62 -19.33 19.78 -10.93
C HIS A 62 -19.75 19.00 -12.17
N ASP A 63 -21.04 18.65 -12.22
CA ASP A 63 -21.65 17.95 -13.34
C ASP A 63 -22.14 18.95 -14.38
N LEU A 64 -21.61 18.85 -15.58
CA LEU A 64 -22.05 19.53 -16.80
C LEU A 64 -22.92 18.56 -17.62
N SER A 65 -23.76 19.04 -18.54
CA SER A 65 -24.70 18.19 -19.26
C SER A 65 -24.06 16.99 -19.98
N GLN A 66 -22.79 17.10 -20.42
CA GLN A 66 -22.05 16.03 -21.10
C GLN A 66 -20.62 15.87 -20.52
N ALA A 67 -20.33 16.51 -19.42
CA ALA A 67 -19.00 16.47 -18.83
C ALA A 67 -19.06 16.54 -17.31
N MET A 68 -17.98 16.13 -16.67
CA MET A 68 -17.80 16.19 -15.22
C MET A 68 -16.43 16.78 -14.92
N LEU A 69 -16.40 17.76 -14.03
CA LEU A 69 -15.17 18.32 -13.47
C LEU A 69 -15.01 17.87 -12.03
N LYS A 70 -13.82 17.38 -11.68
CA LYS A 70 -13.43 17.05 -10.32
C LYS A 70 -12.16 17.79 -9.98
N ALA A 71 -12.14 18.46 -8.82
CA ALA A 71 -10.95 19.06 -8.27
C ALA A 71 -10.78 18.61 -6.81
N GLN A 72 -9.56 18.43 -6.39
CA GLN A 72 -9.21 18.11 -5.01
C GLN A 72 -7.93 18.82 -4.62
N LEU A 73 -7.93 19.41 -3.44
CA LEU A 73 -6.75 19.94 -2.78
C LEU A 73 -6.66 19.30 -1.40
N SER A 74 -5.48 18.86 -1.01
CA SER A 74 -5.26 18.33 0.33
C SER A 74 -3.90 18.74 0.88
N TYR A 75 -3.88 18.89 2.19
CA TYR A 75 -2.69 19.08 3.01
C TYR A 75 -2.68 18.01 4.09
N THR A 76 -1.52 17.44 4.35
CA THR A 76 -1.28 16.54 5.48
C THR A 76 0.08 16.86 6.06
N GLY A 77 0.11 17.19 7.36
CA GLY A 77 1.33 17.36 8.11
C GLY A 77 1.53 16.19 9.08
N MET A 78 2.76 15.94 9.47
CA MET A 78 3.07 15.08 10.61
C MET A 78 4.32 15.54 11.32
N GLY A 79 4.39 15.26 12.61
CA GLY A 79 5.60 15.47 13.40
C GLY A 79 5.71 14.50 14.55
N LEU A 80 6.93 14.13 14.88
CA LEU A 80 7.27 13.22 15.97
C LEU A 80 8.68 13.52 16.46
N GLY A 81 8.85 13.69 17.76
CA GLY A 81 10.16 13.79 18.39
C GLY A 81 10.29 12.78 19.52
N TYR A 82 11.41 12.04 19.56
CA TYR A 82 11.61 11.02 20.59
C TYR A 82 13.09 10.80 20.92
N ARG A 83 13.34 10.20 22.09
CA ARG A 83 14.64 9.68 22.52
C ARG A 83 14.46 8.36 23.24
N PRO A 84 15.41 7.40 23.17
CA PRO A 84 15.38 6.20 23.98
C PRO A 84 15.50 6.53 25.47
N LYS A 85 14.74 5.85 26.36
CA LYS A 85 14.81 6.08 27.81
C LYS A 85 16.16 5.68 28.42
N ALA A 86 16.82 4.69 27.83
CA ALA A 86 18.11 4.18 28.27
C ALA A 86 19.31 4.93 27.67
N SER A 87 19.09 5.98 26.87
CA SER A 87 20.14 6.71 26.19
C SER A 87 20.50 8.02 26.89
N LEU A 88 21.66 8.60 26.51
CA LEU A 88 22.06 9.93 26.92
C LEU A 88 21.01 10.98 26.48
N PRO A 89 20.76 12.03 27.28
CA PRO A 89 19.77 13.08 26.96
C PRO A 89 19.99 13.77 25.61
N THR A 90 21.20 13.69 25.06
CA THR A 90 21.59 14.29 23.78
C THR A 90 21.14 13.48 22.55
N LEU A 91 20.76 12.21 22.71
CA LEU A 91 20.31 11.36 21.61
C LEU A 91 18.80 11.56 21.37
N THR A 92 18.47 12.51 20.49
CA THR A 92 17.07 12.81 20.10
C THR A 92 16.91 12.67 18.61
N SER A 93 15.73 12.21 18.18
CA SER A 93 15.29 12.30 16.79
C SER A 93 14.07 13.20 16.71
N ASP A 94 14.03 14.08 15.74
CA ASP A 94 12.89 14.92 15.40
C ASP A 94 12.58 14.75 13.92
N LEU A 95 11.33 14.39 13.63
CA LEU A 95 10.83 14.14 12.28
C LEU A 95 9.66 15.06 12.01
N ARG A 96 9.65 15.70 10.85
CA ARG A 96 8.54 16.49 10.35
C ARG A 96 8.37 16.26 8.86
N GLU A 97 7.12 16.16 8.43
CA GLU A 97 6.76 16.10 7.03
C GLU A 97 5.51 16.92 6.76
N ASP A 98 5.54 17.73 5.73
CA ASP A 98 4.41 18.48 5.20
C ASP A 98 4.17 18.05 3.75
N ARG A 99 2.94 17.61 3.42
CA ARG A 99 2.53 17.16 2.10
C ARG A 99 1.37 17.98 1.57
N TYR A 100 1.49 18.46 0.35
CA TYR A 100 0.47 19.17 -0.40
C TYR A 100 0.14 18.37 -1.64
N TYR A 101 -1.13 18.20 -1.93
CA TYR A 101 -1.61 17.49 -3.09
C TYR A 101 -2.71 18.27 -3.78
N GLY A 102 -2.64 18.38 -5.11
CA GLY A 102 -3.65 18.98 -5.95
C GLY A 102 -3.99 18.06 -7.14
N ARG A 103 -5.27 17.89 -7.44
CA ARG A 103 -5.74 17.11 -8.59
C ARG A 103 -6.85 17.85 -9.30
N LEU A 104 -6.82 17.83 -10.64
CA LEU A 104 -7.90 18.27 -11.51
C LEU A 104 -8.19 17.18 -12.54
N THR A 105 -9.46 16.83 -12.74
CA THR A 105 -9.88 15.85 -13.74
C THR A 105 -11.13 16.36 -14.44
N TYR A 106 -11.08 16.37 -15.76
CA TYR A 106 -12.20 16.69 -16.63
C TYR A 106 -12.51 15.47 -17.49
N VAL A 107 -13.74 15.00 -17.44
CA VAL A 107 -14.23 13.86 -18.21
C VAL A 107 -15.40 14.34 -19.04
N ARG A 108 -15.36 14.12 -20.36
CA ARG A 108 -16.42 14.54 -21.29
C ARG A 108 -16.84 13.37 -22.18
N SER A 109 -18.15 13.15 -22.26
CA SER A 109 -18.74 12.28 -23.29
C SER A 109 -18.80 13.03 -24.60
N LEU A 110 -18.00 12.61 -25.58
CA LEU A 110 -18.00 13.17 -26.97
C LEU A 110 -19.16 12.60 -27.81
N SER A 111 -19.54 11.34 -27.46
CA SER A 111 -20.70 10.65 -28.02
C SER A 111 -21.17 9.58 -27.05
N THR A 112 -22.20 8.81 -27.37
CA THR A 112 -22.65 7.65 -26.56
C THR A 112 -21.59 6.57 -26.43
N ALA A 113 -20.64 6.48 -27.36
CA ALA A 113 -19.58 5.48 -27.37
C ALA A 113 -18.20 6.06 -27.07
N CYS A 114 -18.02 7.38 -27.06
CA CYS A 114 -16.69 8.00 -26.98
C CYS A 114 -16.59 8.96 -25.81
N GLN A 115 -15.55 8.80 -24.98
CA GLN A 115 -15.27 9.60 -23.79
C GLN A 115 -13.83 10.10 -23.81
N LEU A 116 -13.67 11.37 -23.52
CA LEU A 116 -12.38 12.05 -23.35
C LEU A 116 -12.14 12.26 -21.83
N GLU A 117 -10.96 11.92 -21.38
CA GLU A 117 -10.45 12.25 -20.04
C GLU A 117 -9.20 13.12 -20.18
N VAL A 118 -9.20 14.26 -19.52
CA VAL A 118 -8.05 15.15 -19.35
C VAL A 118 -7.89 15.41 -17.87
N GLY A 119 -6.70 15.22 -17.35
CA GLY A 119 -6.47 15.45 -15.94
C GLY A 119 -5.00 15.63 -15.60
N GLY A 120 -4.76 15.97 -14.37
CA GLY A 120 -3.42 16.05 -13.81
C GLY A 120 -3.46 16.15 -12.31
N HIS A 121 -2.33 15.89 -11.71
CA HIS A 121 -2.14 16.10 -10.29
C HIS A 121 -0.71 16.59 -10.01
N THR A 122 -0.55 17.25 -8.89
CA THR A 122 0.76 17.64 -8.35
C THR A 122 0.82 17.28 -6.89
N GLN A 123 1.99 16.87 -6.46
CA GLN A 123 2.32 16.61 -5.07
C GLN A 123 3.63 17.30 -4.73
N TYR A 124 3.63 18.02 -3.62
CA TYR A 124 4.84 18.55 -3.01
C TYR A 124 4.96 17.99 -1.60
N SER A 125 6.13 17.46 -1.27
CA SER A 125 6.47 17.05 0.09
C SER A 125 7.76 17.72 0.55
N ASP A 126 7.74 18.16 1.79
CA ASP A 126 8.86 18.73 2.52
C ASP A 126 9.09 17.90 3.77
N PHE A 127 10.24 17.25 3.85
CA PHE A 127 10.61 16.39 4.97
C PHE A 127 11.87 16.92 5.65
N SER A 128 11.84 16.93 6.98
CA SER A 128 13.01 17.19 7.79
C SER A 128 13.16 16.12 8.88
N GLY A 129 14.37 15.63 9.07
CA GLY A 129 14.66 14.61 10.07
C GLY A 129 16.05 14.79 10.67
N SER A 130 16.17 14.48 11.97
CA SER A 130 17.46 14.40 12.67
C SER A 130 17.75 12.97 13.13
N SER A 131 19.03 12.61 13.18
CA SER A 131 19.48 11.29 13.62
C SER A 131 19.39 11.15 15.15
N LEU A 132 19.10 9.92 15.62
CA LEU A 132 19.19 9.58 17.04
C LEU A 132 20.65 9.51 17.54
N VAL A 133 21.58 9.10 16.67
CA VAL A 133 22.97 8.83 17.06
C VAL A 133 23.79 10.10 17.09
N ALA A 134 23.50 11.01 16.14
CA ALA A 134 24.16 12.29 15.99
C ALA A 134 23.09 13.36 15.68
N PRO A 135 22.55 14.07 16.71
CA PRO A 135 21.48 15.05 16.52
C PRO A 135 21.82 16.20 15.58
N GLN A 136 23.10 16.47 15.37
CA GLN A 136 23.61 17.42 14.36
C GLN A 136 23.44 16.90 12.93
N ASP A 137 23.23 15.59 12.75
CA ASP A 137 23.01 15.01 11.43
C ASP A 137 21.54 15.26 11.03
N HIS A 138 21.38 16.02 9.98
CA HIS A 138 20.07 16.41 9.46
C HIS A 138 19.86 15.93 8.03
N VAL A 139 18.61 15.56 7.72
CA VAL A 139 18.15 15.28 6.37
C VAL A 139 16.99 16.22 6.05
N LEU A 140 17.09 16.90 4.92
CA LEU A 140 16.06 17.78 4.36
C LEU A 140 15.74 17.30 2.95
N ASP A 141 14.50 16.87 2.72
CA ASP A 141 14.00 16.42 1.41
C ASP A 141 12.94 17.38 0.89
N HIS A 142 13.08 17.79 -0.36
CA HIS A 142 12.06 18.47 -1.14
C HIS A 142 11.73 17.62 -2.36
N ASP A 143 10.50 17.19 -2.49
CA ASP A 143 10.03 16.31 -3.57
C ASP A 143 8.81 16.93 -4.26
N LEU A 144 8.99 17.42 -5.49
CA LEU A 144 7.93 17.94 -6.31
C LEU A 144 7.64 16.96 -7.45
N TYR A 145 6.42 16.46 -7.50
CA TYR A 145 5.92 15.57 -8.55
C TYR A 145 4.71 16.19 -9.22
N ALA A 146 4.67 16.16 -10.53
CA ALA A 146 3.51 16.56 -11.33
C ALA A 146 3.24 15.54 -12.42
N GLU A 147 1.96 15.29 -12.71
CA GLU A 147 1.52 14.41 -13.78
C GLU A 147 0.36 15.03 -14.55
N ALA A 148 0.38 14.90 -15.87
CA ALA A 148 -0.71 15.23 -16.77
C ALA A 148 -1.11 13.98 -17.58
N ARG A 149 -2.42 13.82 -17.83
CA ARG A 149 -3.01 12.70 -18.56
C ARG A 149 -3.99 13.18 -19.59
N LEU A 150 -3.93 12.58 -20.78
CA LEU A 150 -4.90 12.67 -21.83
C LEU A 150 -5.28 11.25 -22.26
N ALA A 151 -6.56 10.87 -22.18
CA ALA A 151 -7.03 9.55 -22.58
C ALA A 151 -8.33 9.65 -23.37
N LEU A 152 -8.45 8.82 -24.39
CA LEU A 152 -9.66 8.63 -25.19
C LEU A 152 -10.12 7.18 -25.03
N LYS A 153 -11.39 7.02 -24.63
CA LYS A 153 -12.04 5.72 -24.51
C LYS A 153 -13.17 5.61 -25.50
N TYR A 154 -13.12 4.59 -26.34
CA TYR A 154 -14.22 4.16 -27.19
C TYR A 154 -14.83 2.89 -26.57
N SER A 155 -16.16 2.85 -26.45
CA SER A 155 -16.91 1.72 -25.90
C SER A 155 -18.05 1.38 -26.88
N GLY A 156 -17.76 0.47 -27.80
CA GLY A 156 -18.72 -0.04 -28.78
C GLY A 156 -18.70 -1.58 -28.73
N GLU A 157 -19.86 -2.20 -28.88
CA GLU A 157 -19.91 -3.66 -28.98
C GLU A 157 -19.49 -4.13 -30.36
N PRO A 158 -18.64 -5.16 -30.48
CA PRO A 158 -18.02 -5.96 -29.39
C PRO A 158 -16.67 -5.40 -28.92
N PHE A 159 -16.22 -4.25 -29.37
CA PHE A 159 -14.89 -3.70 -29.10
C PHE A 159 -14.93 -2.52 -28.13
N SER A 160 -13.92 -2.45 -27.29
CA SER A 160 -13.58 -1.28 -26.50
C SER A 160 -12.10 -0.93 -26.69
N ILE A 161 -11.80 0.34 -26.89
CA ILE A 161 -10.44 0.84 -27.12
C ILE A 161 -10.16 1.95 -26.12
N LEU A 162 -9.05 1.86 -25.43
CA LEU A 162 -8.52 2.90 -24.55
C LEU A 162 -7.12 3.25 -24.99
N GLY A 163 -6.89 4.51 -25.35
CA GLY A 163 -5.56 5.00 -25.71
C GLY A 163 -5.29 6.37 -25.11
N GLY A 164 -4.03 6.68 -24.87
CA GLY A 164 -3.70 7.96 -24.28
C GLY A 164 -2.21 8.22 -24.10
N LEU A 165 -1.97 9.40 -23.53
CA LEU A 165 -0.64 9.90 -23.19
C LEU A 165 -0.65 10.33 -21.74
N ASP A 166 0.38 9.92 -21.00
CA ASP A 166 0.70 10.44 -19.68
C ASP A 166 2.07 11.14 -19.75
N TYR A 167 2.23 12.18 -18.98
CA TYR A 167 3.52 12.83 -18.79
C TYR A 167 3.69 13.13 -17.32
N SER A 168 4.76 12.59 -16.72
CA SER A 168 5.11 12.96 -15.37
C SER A 168 6.48 13.62 -15.30
N TRP A 169 6.58 14.52 -14.34
CA TRP A 169 7.80 15.26 -14.02
C TRP A 169 8.03 15.22 -12.52
N ARG A 170 9.27 14.95 -12.12
CA ARG A 170 9.69 14.94 -10.73
C ARG A 170 10.98 15.71 -10.56
N ASP A 171 11.03 16.61 -9.58
CA ASP A 171 12.22 17.30 -9.11
C ASP A 171 12.44 16.93 -7.64
N PHE A 172 13.50 16.19 -7.38
CA PHE A 172 13.85 15.72 -6.06
C PHE A 172 15.17 16.34 -5.62
N ARG A 173 15.20 16.91 -4.42
CA ARG A 173 16.37 17.52 -3.80
C ARG A 173 16.48 17.05 -2.36
N GLU A 174 17.63 16.53 -2.00
CA GLU A 174 17.95 16.16 -0.63
C GLU A 174 19.24 16.86 -0.22
N THR A 175 19.22 17.41 0.98
CA THR A 175 20.42 17.88 1.68
C THR A 175 20.55 17.09 2.96
N TYR A 176 21.71 16.50 3.20
CA TYR A 176 22.01 15.85 4.46
C TYR A 176 23.35 16.31 5.01
N GLU A 177 23.41 16.44 6.32
CA GLU A 177 24.61 16.75 7.08
C GLU A 177 25.00 15.54 7.90
N LEU A 178 26.22 15.04 7.69
CA LEU A 178 26.82 13.94 8.44
C LEU A 178 28.14 14.38 9.04
N THR A 179 28.27 14.31 10.37
CA THR A 179 29.50 14.65 11.09
C THR A 179 30.09 16.03 10.73
N GLY A 180 29.21 16.98 10.35
CA GLY A 180 29.57 18.34 9.96
C GLY A 180 29.78 18.56 8.46
N ASP A 181 29.82 17.50 7.66
CA ASP A 181 29.92 17.61 6.19
C ASP A 181 28.51 17.68 5.58
N ARG A 182 28.30 18.68 4.71
CA ARG A 182 27.04 18.88 4.00
C ARG A 182 27.11 18.32 2.59
N HIS A 183 26.17 17.43 2.29
CA HIS A 183 26.04 16.80 0.98
C HIS A 183 24.69 17.16 0.35
N GLN A 184 24.68 17.27 -0.97
CA GLN A 184 23.45 17.51 -1.74
C GLN A 184 23.31 16.44 -2.81
N LEU A 185 22.13 15.83 -2.87
CA LEU A 185 21.74 14.87 -3.89
C LEU A 185 20.47 15.38 -4.55
N ASN A 186 20.46 15.42 -5.87
CA ASN A 186 19.30 15.85 -6.61
C ASN A 186 19.17 15.06 -7.91
N PHE A 187 17.95 14.94 -8.40
CA PHE A 187 17.67 14.50 -9.75
C PHE A 187 16.36 15.08 -10.25
N THR A 188 16.30 15.24 -11.58
CA THR A 188 15.05 15.56 -12.27
C THR A 188 14.73 14.43 -13.23
N ASN A 189 13.47 13.99 -13.26
CA ASN A 189 13.01 12.94 -14.16
C ASN A 189 11.79 13.41 -14.95
N HIS A 190 11.86 13.20 -16.27
CA HIS A 190 10.75 13.34 -17.20
C HIS A 190 10.35 11.96 -17.68
N LEU A 191 9.07 11.62 -17.59
CA LEU A 191 8.55 10.31 -17.95
C LEU A 191 7.33 10.48 -18.89
N PRO A 192 7.56 10.72 -20.19
CA PRO A 192 6.50 10.60 -21.17
C PRO A 192 6.11 9.12 -21.35
N VAL A 193 4.82 8.90 -21.46
CA VAL A 193 4.19 7.58 -21.60
C VAL A 193 3.15 7.62 -22.68
N SER A 194 3.08 6.56 -23.49
CA SER A 194 1.96 6.29 -24.39
C SER A 194 1.39 4.91 -24.07
N PHE A 195 0.06 4.76 -24.19
CA PHE A 195 -0.58 3.48 -23.98
C PHE A 195 -1.77 3.27 -24.91
N LEU A 196 -1.99 2.01 -25.26
CA LEU A 196 -3.14 1.56 -26.03
C LEU A 196 -3.60 0.21 -25.49
N GLU A 197 -4.90 0.05 -25.28
CA GLU A 197 -5.53 -1.21 -24.92
C GLU A 197 -6.75 -1.42 -25.81
N VAL A 198 -6.87 -2.62 -26.39
CA VAL A 198 -8.01 -3.06 -27.19
C VAL A 198 -8.62 -4.26 -26.49
N SER A 199 -9.92 -4.21 -26.24
CA SER A 199 -10.69 -5.28 -25.62
C SER A 199 -11.82 -5.71 -26.55
N TYR A 200 -12.05 -7.01 -26.63
CA TYR A 200 -13.14 -7.66 -27.36
C TYR A 200 -14.00 -8.43 -26.36
N LEU A 201 -15.30 -8.20 -26.40
CA LEU A 201 -16.29 -8.87 -25.56
C LEU A 201 -17.45 -9.37 -26.40
N HIS A 202 -17.62 -10.69 -26.50
CA HIS A 202 -18.71 -11.28 -27.24
C HIS A 202 -19.07 -12.67 -26.71
N ARG A 203 -20.36 -12.92 -26.44
CA ARG A 203 -20.89 -14.24 -26.05
C ARG A 203 -20.11 -14.93 -24.93
N GLY A 204 -19.70 -14.19 -23.91
CA GLY A 204 -18.95 -14.71 -22.77
C GLY A 204 -17.44 -14.81 -22.97
N LEU A 205 -16.93 -14.64 -24.18
CA LEU A 205 -15.51 -14.48 -24.46
C LEU A 205 -15.11 -13.02 -24.21
N SER A 206 -14.06 -12.81 -23.44
CA SER A 206 -13.40 -11.52 -23.27
C SER A 206 -11.90 -11.66 -23.53
N VAL A 207 -11.37 -10.85 -24.43
CA VAL A 207 -9.94 -10.80 -24.75
C VAL A 207 -9.49 -9.36 -24.70
N SER A 208 -8.38 -9.05 -24.06
CA SER A 208 -7.74 -7.74 -24.17
C SER A 208 -6.25 -7.84 -24.43
N ALA A 209 -5.75 -6.89 -25.20
CA ALA A 209 -4.34 -6.69 -25.49
C ALA A 209 -3.99 -5.23 -25.25
N GLY A 210 -2.97 -4.97 -24.47
CA GLY A 210 -2.49 -3.64 -24.13
C GLY A 210 -0.99 -3.51 -24.35
N LEU A 211 -0.58 -2.31 -24.69
CA LEU A 211 0.81 -1.92 -24.83
C LEU A 211 1.03 -0.57 -24.17
N ARG A 212 2.05 -0.46 -23.33
CA ARG A 212 2.51 0.77 -22.71
C ARG A 212 3.98 0.98 -23.04
N GLY A 213 4.30 2.13 -23.61
CA GLY A 213 5.66 2.58 -23.85
C GLY A 213 5.97 3.78 -22.96
N GLU A 214 7.14 3.81 -22.35
CA GLU A 214 7.60 4.90 -21.48
C GLU A 214 9.08 5.18 -21.65
N TYR A 215 9.47 6.44 -21.49
CA TYR A 215 10.85 6.88 -21.51
C TYR A 215 11.19 7.55 -20.18
N ALA A 216 12.19 7.03 -19.46
CA ALA A 216 12.68 7.60 -18.22
C ALA A 216 13.93 8.44 -18.50
N SER A 217 13.85 9.76 -18.39
CA SER A 217 14.97 10.65 -18.71
C SER A 217 16.15 10.47 -17.75
N VAL A 218 15.88 10.22 -16.47
CA VAL A 218 16.93 10.01 -15.44
C VAL A 218 17.81 8.79 -15.73
N LEU A 219 17.25 7.75 -16.36
CA LEU A 219 17.97 6.54 -16.77
C LEU A 219 18.33 6.55 -18.26
N SER A 220 17.81 7.49 -19.06
CA SER A 220 17.92 7.54 -20.50
C SER A 220 17.47 6.25 -21.21
N VAL A 221 16.41 5.61 -20.69
CA VAL A 221 15.96 4.29 -21.15
C VAL A 221 14.50 4.26 -21.58
N TRP A 222 14.22 3.51 -22.66
CA TRP A 222 12.87 3.15 -23.08
C TRP A 222 12.43 1.83 -22.47
N SER A 223 11.19 1.75 -22.06
CA SER A 223 10.56 0.55 -21.54
C SER A 223 9.27 0.25 -22.30
N LEU A 224 9.04 -1.03 -22.59
CA LEU A 224 7.84 -1.52 -23.24
C LEU A 224 7.17 -2.59 -22.38
N SER A 225 5.88 -2.40 -22.08
CA SER A 225 5.11 -3.22 -21.16
C SER A 225 3.85 -3.76 -21.84
N PRO A 226 3.95 -4.89 -22.59
CA PRO A 226 2.80 -5.58 -23.17
C PRO A 226 1.99 -6.30 -22.09
N ARG A 227 0.66 -6.41 -22.31
CA ARG A 227 -0.29 -7.12 -21.44
C ARG A 227 -1.30 -7.85 -22.29
N LEU A 228 -1.64 -9.07 -21.90
CA LEU A 228 -2.64 -9.91 -22.55
C LEU A 228 -3.58 -10.48 -21.48
N TYR A 229 -4.83 -10.55 -21.80
CA TYR A 229 -5.87 -11.19 -21.00
C TYR A 229 -6.82 -11.96 -21.92
N ALA A 230 -7.23 -13.15 -21.51
CA ALA A 230 -8.29 -13.91 -22.12
C ALA A 230 -9.18 -14.51 -21.03
N GLY A 231 -10.48 -14.38 -21.15
CA GLY A 231 -11.46 -14.93 -20.22
C GLY A 231 -12.66 -15.52 -20.96
N TYR A 232 -13.22 -16.58 -20.41
CA TYR A 232 -14.42 -17.21 -20.94
C TYR A 232 -15.41 -17.50 -19.80
N ARG A 233 -16.63 -17.01 -19.96
CA ARG A 233 -17.75 -17.26 -19.03
C ARG A 233 -18.68 -18.31 -19.60
N LEU A 234 -18.89 -19.39 -18.82
CA LEU A 234 -19.86 -20.44 -19.10
C LEU A 234 -20.85 -20.53 -17.93
N GLY A 235 -21.98 -19.87 -18.07
CA GLY A 235 -22.94 -19.74 -16.95
C GLY A 235 -22.32 -19.06 -15.74
N LYS A 236 -22.22 -19.78 -14.62
CA LYS A 236 -21.59 -19.29 -13.37
C LYS A 236 -20.08 -19.53 -13.30
N HIS A 237 -19.50 -20.20 -14.28
CA HIS A 237 -18.08 -20.53 -14.36
C HIS A 237 -17.35 -19.45 -15.17
N VAL A 238 -16.23 -18.98 -14.68
CA VAL A 238 -15.33 -18.07 -15.41
C VAL A 238 -13.91 -18.61 -15.36
N PHE A 239 -13.33 -18.83 -16.52
CA PHE A 239 -11.93 -19.21 -16.71
C PHE A 239 -11.20 -18.00 -17.27
N SER A 240 -10.00 -17.71 -16.77
CA SER A 240 -9.20 -16.63 -17.32
C SER A 240 -7.71 -16.96 -17.26
N ALA A 241 -6.99 -16.40 -18.23
CA ALA A 241 -5.55 -16.38 -18.31
C ALA A 241 -5.08 -14.95 -18.55
N SER A 242 -4.02 -14.54 -17.90
CA SER A 242 -3.37 -13.25 -18.11
C SER A 242 -1.86 -13.40 -18.13
N TRP A 243 -1.23 -12.56 -18.94
CA TRP A 243 0.21 -12.37 -18.96
C TRP A 243 0.51 -10.89 -19.14
N GLY A 244 1.54 -10.41 -18.45
CA GLY A 244 1.96 -9.02 -18.58
C GLY A 244 3.39 -8.81 -18.14
N ARG A 245 4.03 -7.83 -18.80
CA ARG A 245 5.32 -7.29 -18.40
C ARG A 245 5.12 -5.92 -17.76
N TYR A 246 5.85 -5.70 -16.69
CA TYR A 246 5.80 -4.47 -15.90
C TYR A 246 7.21 -3.98 -15.65
N THR A 247 7.41 -2.68 -15.80
CA THR A 247 8.66 -2.00 -15.51
C THR A 247 8.45 -1.02 -14.37
N GLN A 248 9.47 -0.85 -13.53
CA GLN A 248 9.46 0.09 -12.42
C GLN A 248 10.83 0.75 -12.32
N LEU A 249 10.83 2.07 -12.23
CA LEU A 249 12.05 2.82 -11.91
C LEU A 249 12.54 2.45 -10.51
N PRO A 250 13.86 2.48 -10.26
CA PRO A 250 14.38 2.44 -8.91
C PRO A 250 13.75 3.52 -8.03
N GLU A 251 13.67 3.27 -6.75
CA GLU A 251 13.13 4.23 -5.79
C GLU A 251 13.98 5.53 -5.76
N LYS A 252 13.36 6.65 -5.40
CA LYS A 252 14.02 7.95 -5.37
C LYS A 252 15.27 7.95 -4.46
N GLU A 253 15.19 7.20 -3.36
CA GLU A 253 16.27 7.01 -2.39
C GLU A 253 17.48 6.28 -2.96
N ILE A 254 17.30 5.56 -4.07
CA ILE A 254 18.35 4.84 -4.80
C ILE A 254 18.87 5.69 -5.98
N LEU A 255 17.95 6.28 -6.75
CA LEU A 255 18.28 7.11 -7.92
C LEU A 255 19.20 8.27 -7.58
N ARG A 256 19.07 8.83 -6.39
CA ARG A 256 19.92 9.92 -5.91
C ARG A 256 21.42 9.53 -5.82
N PHE A 257 21.71 8.24 -5.55
CA PHE A 257 23.10 7.77 -5.46
C PHE A 257 23.61 7.22 -6.79
N MET A 258 22.75 6.55 -7.56
CA MET A 258 23.14 5.81 -8.75
C MET A 258 22.11 5.95 -9.88
N PRO A 259 22.20 7.03 -10.67
CA PRO A 259 21.26 7.25 -11.80
C PRO A 259 21.52 6.33 -13.00
N ALA A 260 22.53 5.45 -12.97
CA ALA A 260 22.88 4.55 -14.07
C ALA A 260 22.25 3.14 -13.97
N LEU A 261 21.39 2.91 -12.97
CA LEU A 261 20.71 1.62 -12.79
C LEU A 261 19.61 1.42 -13.83
N LYS A 262 19.36 0.17 -14.23
CA LYS A 262 18.24 -0.17 -15.09
C LYS A 262 16.93 -0.17 -14.30
N SER A 263 15.81 0.07 -15.00
CA SER A 263 14.48 -0.18 -14.44
C SER A 263 14.31 -1.66 -14.11
N SER A 264 13.76 -1.96 -12.95
CA SER A 264 13.37 -3.32 -12.60
C SER A 264 12.23 -3.77 -13.49
N ARG A 265 12.22 -5.05 -13.82
CA ARG A 265 11.24 -5.69 -14.70
C ARG A 265 10.63 -6.92 -14.04
N SER A 266 9.31 -7.06 -14.13
CA SER A 266 8.61 -8.27 -13.75
C SER A 266 7.72 -8.76 -14.89
N GLU A 267 7.66 -10.09 -15.06
CA GLU A 267 6.70 -10.76 -15.92
C GLU A 267 5.79 -11.63 -15.05
N ILE A 268 4.49 -11.50 -15.26
CA ILE A 268 3.48 -12.16 -14.45
C ILE A 268 2.58 -12.97 -15.37
N THR A 269 2.45 -14.27 -15.10
CA THR A 269 1.46 -15.15 -15.72
C THR A 269 0.49 -15.63 -14.64
N GLN A 270 -0.79 -15.58 -14.92
CA GLN A 270 -1.82 -16.02 -14.00
C GLN A 270 -2.91 -16.79 -14.73
N LEU A 271 -3.33 -17.91 -14.16
CA LEU A 271 -4.49 -18.69 -14.56
C LEU A 271 -5.49 -18.63 -13.41
N SER A 272 -6.76 -18.35 -13.71
CA SER A 272 -7.79 -18.24 -12.69
C SER A 272 -9.07 -18.95 -13.12
N TYR A 273 -9.70 -19.58 -12.15
CA TYR A 273 -11.05 -20.11 -12.24
C TYR A 273 -11.90 -19.49 -11.15
N SER A 274 -13.10 -19.05 -11.47
CA SER A 274 -14.07 -18.60 -10.49
C SER A 274 -15.45 -19.17 -10.77
N TYR A 275 -16.18 -19.47 -9.68
CA TYR A 275 -17.57 -19.90 -9.70
C TYR A 275 -18.42 -18.93 -8.88
N GLY A 276 -19.51 -18.48 -9.43
CA GLY A 276 -20.46 -17.58 -8.79
C GLY A 276 -21.18 -16.74 -9.82
N ASP A 277 -22.23 -16.06 -9.39
CA ASP A 277 -23.04 -15.22 -10.28
C ASP A 277 -22.43 -13.81 -10.39
N LYS A 278 -22.89 -12.85 -9.57
CA LYS A 278 -22.36 -11.48 -9.56
C LYS A 278 -21.05 -11.37 -8.78
N THR A 279 -20.87 -12.20 -7.77
CA THR A 279 -19.66 -12.25 -6.94
C THR A 279 -19.16 -13.69 -6.86
N PRO A 280 -17.84 -13.94 -6.98
CA PRO A 280 -17.33 -15.30 -6.88
C PRO A 280 -17.59 -15.90 -5.49
N LEU A 281 -18.12 -17.12 -5.49
CA LEU A 281 -18.28 -17.95 -4.29
C LEU A 281 -17.03 -18.81 -4.07
N LEU A 282 -16.43 -19.26 -5.16
CA LEU A 282 -15.16 -20.00 -5.20
C LEU A 282 -14.23 -19.34 -6.21
N GLN A 283 -12.96 -19.18 -5.87
CA GLN A 283 -11.93 -18.71 -6.78
C GLN A 283 -10.65 -19.49 -6.53
N LEU A 284 -10.06 -20.00 -7.60
CA LEU A 284 -8.73 -20.61 -7.63
C LEU A 284 -7.86 -19.80 -8.60
N SER A 285 -6.67 -19.41 -8.16
CA SER A 285 -5.69 -18.71 -8.99
C SER A 285 -4.32 -19.36 -8.86
N LEU A 286 -3.68 -19.65 -9.98
CA LEU A 286 -2.30 -20.08 -10.08
C LEU A 286 -1.50 -18.93 -10.67
N PHE A 287 -0.34 -18.63 -10.13
CA PHE A 287 0.51 -17.56 -10.64
C PHE A 287 1.98 -17.94 -10.68
N TYR A 288 2.67 -17.37 -11.66
CA TYR A 288 4.12 -17.37 -11.78
C TYR A 288 4.58 -15.95 -12.08
N LYS A 289 5.63 -15.49 -11.38
CA LYS A 289 6.24 -14.19 -11.55
C LYS A 289 7.75 -14.35 -11.65
N SER A 290 8.35 -13.73 -12.66
CA SER A 290 9.81 -13.61 -12.79
C SER A 290 10.23 -12.16 -12.65
N TYR A 291 11.40 -11.92 -12.07
CA TYR A 291 11.95 -10.61 -11.80
C TYR A 291 13.35 -10.47 -12.38
N GLN A 292 13.66 -9.32 -12.96
CA GLN A 292 14.94 -8.97 -13.52
C GLN A 292 15.30 -7.53 -13.14
N HIS A 293 16.58 -7.23 -13.05
CA HIS A 293 17.09 -5.92 -12.72
C HIS A 293 16.54 -5.36 -11.39
N LEU A 294 16.33 -6.23 -10.39
CA LEU A 294 16.02 -5.76 -9.05
C LEU A 294 17.27 -5.12 -8.45
N THR A 295 17.08 -4.01 -7.77
CA THR A 295 18.18 -3.30 -7.11
C THR A 295 18.68 -4.09 -5.91
N ARG A 296 20.02 -4.24 -5.81
CA ARG A 296 20.68 -4.81 -4.65
C ARG A 296 21.56 -3.75 -3.99
N SER A 297 21.59 -3.75 -2.66
CA SER A 297 22.48 -2.92 -1.87
C SER A 297 23.81 -3.64 -1.66
N LEU A 298 24.90 -3.01 -2.05
CA LEU A 298 26.26 -3.57 -1.95
C LEU A 298 27.00 -3.09 -0.70
N SER A 299 26.45 -2.11 0.01
CA SER A 299 27.03 -1.56 1.23
C SER A 299 25.95 -1.31 2.27
N GLU A 300 26.28 -1.51 3.54
CA GLU A 300 25.41 -1.15 4.68
C GLU A 300 25.70 0.27 5.20
N GLY A 301 26.85 0.84 4.86
CA GLY A 301 27.29 2.17 5.27
C GLY A 301 26.92 3.26 4.26
N TYR A 302 27.37 4.46 4.56
CA TYR A 302 27.24 5.65 3.71
C TYR A 302 28.62 6.05 3.15
N PRO A 303 28.79 6.37 1.84
CA PRO A 303 27.75 6.37 0.80
C PRO A 303 27.26 4.97 0.43
N LYS A 304 26.00 4.88 0.02
CA LYS A 304 25.39 3.62 -0.39
C LYS A 304 25.72 3.30 -1.84
N TYR A 305 26.06 2.04 -2.09
CA TYR A 305 26.33 1.49 -3.44
C TYR A 305 25.25 0.47 -3.79
N PHE A 306 24.83 0.49 -5.04
CA PHE A 306 23.78 -0.37 -5.55
C PHE A 306 24.18 -0.97 -6.90
N ASP A 307 23.61 -2.13 -7.24
CA ASP A 307 23.59 -2.69 -8.58
C ASP A 307 22.18 -3.09 -9.02
N ASP A 308 22.00 -3.43 -10.28
CA ASP A 308 20.75 -3.91 -10.89
C ASP A 308 20.82 -5.39 -11.28
N LEU A 309 21.67 -6.17 -10.63
CA LEU A 309 21.89 -7.59 -10.95
C LEU A 309 20.93 -8.52 -10.18
N GLY A 310 20.00 -7.94 -9.40
CA GLY A 310 18.98 -8.68 -8.69
C GLY A 310 17.94 -9.29 -9.62
N GLY A 311 17.30 -10.34 -9.14
CA GLY A 311 16.25 -11.04 -9.87
C GLY A 311 15.76 -12.27 -9.13
N GLY A 312 14.89 -13.03 -9.77
CA GLY A 312 14.35 -14.26 -9.18
C GLY A 312 12.95 -14.60 -9.65
N GLU A 313 12.29 -15.44 -8.89
CA GLU A 313 10.97 -15.95 -9.24
C GLU A 313 10.07 -16.14 -8.02
N THR A 314 8.78 -16.05 -8.24
CA THR A 314 7.74 -16.35 -7.25
C THR A 314 6.62 -17.11 -7.94
N TYR A 315 6.16 -18.21 -7.37
CA TYR A 315 5.02 -18.95 -7.85
C TYR A 315 4.14 -19.45 -6.71
N GLY A 316 2.89 -19.73 -7.03
CA GLY A 316 1.97 -20.21 -6.02
C GLY A 316 0.55 -20.37 -6.51
N LEU A 317 -0.30 -20.66 -5.54
CA LEU A 317 -1.74 -20.76 -5.74
C LEU A 317 -2.48 -20.02 -4.61
N THR A 318 -3.66 -19.53 -4.93
CA THR A 318 -4.60 -18.97 -3.95
C THR A 318 -5.97 -19.61 -4.18
N LEU A 319 -6.55 -20.15 -3.12
CA LEU A 319 -7.92 -20.64 -3.07
C LEU A 319 -8.74 -19.74 -2.15
N PHE A 320 -9.86 -19.23 -2.64
CA PHE A 320 -10.83 -18.46 -1.88
C PHE A 320 -12.20 -19.11 -1.99
N HIS A 321 -12.91 -19.20 -0.86
CA HIS A 321 -14.29 -19.64 -0.82
C HIS A 321 -15.10 -18.81 0.18
N LYS A 322 -16.34 -18.48 -0.18
CA LYS A 322 -17.30 -17.86 0.73
C LYS A 322 -18.67 -18.51 0.62
N GLY A 323 -19.39 -18.51 1.72
CA GLY A 323 -20.72 -19.10 1.79
C GLY A 323 -21.42 -18.78 3.09
N SER A 324 -22.49 -19.52 3.35
CA SER A 324 -23.22 -19.47 4.62
C SER A 324 -23.56 -20.88 5.09
N LEU A 325 -23.52 -21.10 6.39
CA LEU A 325 -23.95 -22.28 7.11
C LEU A 325 -25.05 -21.84 8.07
N GLY A 326 -26.31 -21.97 7.62
CA GLY A 326 -27.45 -21.38 8.32
C GLY A 326 -27.32 -19.87 8.45
N ALA A 327 -27.33 -19.34 9.66
CA ALA A 327 -27.19 -17.90 9.95
C ALA A 327 -25.73 -17.40 10.00
N ILE A 328 -24.75 -18.29 9.83
CA ILE A 328 -23.32 -17.93 9.88
C ILE A 328 -22.81 -17.73 8.44
N ALA A 329 -22.47 -16.50 8.10
CA ALA A 329 -21.74 -16.20 6.87
C ALA A 329 -20.23 -16.42 7.11
N TYR A 330 -19.53 -17.02 6.15
CA TYR A 330 -18.09 -17.24 6.25
C TYR A 330 -17.37 -16.93 4.95
N SER A 331 -16.08 -16.62 5.10
CA SER A 331 -15.12 -16.60 4.01
C SER A 331 -13.83 -17.26 4.46
N THR A 332 -13.23 -18.05 3.57
CA THR A 332 -11.97 -18.71 3.82
C THR A 332 -11.01 -18.49 2.65
N SER A 333 -9.73 -18.38 2.95
CA SER A 333 -8.69 -18.33 1.94
C SER A 333 -7.49 -19.17 2.37
N TYR A 334 -6.89 -19.82 1.38
CA TYR A 334 -5.62 -20.51 1.53
C TYR A 334 -4.70 -20.05 0.41
N SER A 335 -3.44 -19.76 0.75
CA SER A 335 -2.39 -19.41 -0.20
C SER A 335 -1.17 -20.29 0.03
N TYR A 336 -0.63 -20.79 -1.07
CA TYR A 336 0.71 -21.38 -1.14
C TYR A 336 1.59 -20.47 -1.99
N THR A 337 2.75 -20.09 -1.48
CA THR A 337 3.68 -19.19 -2.17
C THR A 337 5.11 -19.65 -1.95
N GLN A 338 5.85 -19.82 -3.05
CA GLN A 338 7.30 -20.00 -3.03
C GLN A 338 7.95 -18.83 -3.75
N ALA A 339 9.01 -18.29 -3.16
CA ALA A 339 9.79 -17.21 -3.74
C ALA A 339 11.28 -17.45 -3.52
N ARG A 340 12.08 -17.11 -4.53
CA ARG A 340 13.54 -17.05 -4.47
C ARG A 340 13.98 -15.81 -5.23
N ILE A 341 14.43 -14.80 -4.51
CA ILE A 341 14.70 -13.48 -5.08
C ILE A 341 16.00 -12.94 -4.49
N SER A 342 16.86 -12.38 -5.35
CA SER A 342 18.00 -11.56 -4.96
C SER A 342 17.63 -10.09 -5.12
N TYR A 343 17.61 -9.34 -4.03
CA TYR A 343 17.29 -7.92 -3.99
C TYR A 343 17.78 -7.34 -2.67
N ASP A 344 17.86 -6.04 -2.56
CA ASP A 344 18.37 -5.35 -1.38
C ASP A 344 19.74 -5.94 -0.98
N ARG A 345 19.98 -6.31 0.26
CA ARG A 345 21.24 -6.93 0.73
C ARG A 345 21.41 -8.40 0.33
N TYR A 346 20.41 -9.02 -0.30
CA TYR A 346 20.47 -10.42 -0.69
C TYR A 346 21.11 -10.58 -2.07
N LEU A 347 22.41 -10.81 -2.10
CA LEU A 347 23.19 -10.95 -3.34
C LEU A 347 22.90 -12.25 -4.11
N HIS A 348 22.35 -13.26 -3.44
CA HIS A 348 21.93 -14.54 -4.02
C HIS A 348 20.43 -14.76 -3.83
N PRO A 349 19.76 -15.55 -4.71
CA PRO A 349 18.34 -15.82 -4.57
C PRO A 349 18.01 -16.55 -3.27
N LEU A 350 17.34 -15.87 -2.36
CA LEU A 350 16.88 -16.36 -1.06
C LEU A 350 15.35 -16.24 -0.96
N ALA A 351 14.75 -16.98 -0.03
CA ALA A 351 13.34 -16.80 0.29
C ALA A 351 13.16 -15.47 1.05
N PRO A 352 12.38 -14.51 0.55
CA PRO A 352 12.19 -13.23 1.25
C PRO A 352 11.62 -13.43 2.65
N SER A 353 12.08 -12.62 3.60
CA SER A 353 11.69 -12.71 5.03
C SER A 353 10.20 -12.46 5.29
N TYR A 354 9.49 -11.84 4.35
CA TYR A 354 8.06 -11.56 4.43
C TYR A 354 7.18 -12.64 3.78
N VAL A 355 7.76 -13.67 3.13
CA VAL A 355 7.02 -14.74 2.47
C VAL A 355 6.86 -15.93 3.40
N SER A 356 5.61 -16.27 3.74
CA SER A 356 5.26 -17.54 4.38
C SER A 356 4.79 -18.53 3.32
N PRO A 357 5.32 -19.77 3.26
CA PRO A 357 4.94 -20.75 2.24
C PRO A 357 3.46 -21.12 2.27
N HIS A 358 2.85 -21.18 3.43
CA HIS A 358 1.44 -21.54 3.61
C HIS A 358 0.76 -20.51 4.50
N THR A 359 -0.37 -20.00 4.05
CA THR A 359 -1.21 -19.08 4.81
C THR A 359 -2.66 -19.49 4.69
N PHE A 360 -3.35 -19.62 5.82
CA PHE A 360 -4.77 -19.90 5.89
C PHE A 360 -5.48 -18.82 6.71
N ARG A 361 -6.65 -18.39 6.23
CA ARG A 361 -7.51 -17.43 6.92
C ARG A 361 -8.97 -17.89 6.85
N LEU A 362 -9.66 -17.80 7.98
CA LEU A 362 -11.10 -18.01 8.09
C LEU A 362 -11.71 -16.81 8.79
N THR A 363 -12.76 -16.24 8.21
CA THR A 363 -13.56 -15.19 8.84
C THR A 363 -15.01 -15.64 8.87
N THR A 364 -15.66 -15.51 10.02
CA THR A 364 -17.09 -15.83 10.19
C THR A 364 -17.82 -14.63 10.78
N LYS A 365 -19.10 -14.50 10.41
CA LYS A 365 -20.01 -13.48 10.91
C LYS A 365 -21.36 -14.11 11.22
N TYR A 366 -21.91 -13.76 12.37
CA TYR A 366 -23.24 -14.18 12.80
C TYR A 366 -24.06 -12.97 13.24
N TRP A 367 -25.19 -12.75 12.60
CA TRP A 367 -26.15 -11.72 12.99
C TRP A 367 -27.27 -12.32 13.83
N SER A 368 -27.47 -11.79 15.04
CA SER A 368 -28.59 -12.10 15.91
C SER A 368 -29.59 -10.93 15.94
N GLY A 369 -30.73 -11.11 15.31
CA GLY A 369 -31.80 -10.10 15.33
C GLY A 369 -32.36 -9.85 16.74
N ALA A 370 -32.51 -10.92 17.55
CA ALA A 370 -32.99 -10.82 18.93
C ALA A 370 -32.05 -9.97 19.81
N LEU A 371 -30.75 -10.09 19.63
CA LEU A 371 -29.75 -9.35 20.38
C LEU A 371 -29.34 -8.04 19.69
N ARG A 372 -29.87 -7.76 18.51
CA ARG A 372 -29.42 -6.63 17.64
C ARG A 372 -27.90 -6.58 17.54
N SER A 373 -27.27 -7.74 17.39
CA SER A 373 -25.82 -7.88 17.53
C SER A 373 -25.22 -8.67 16.38
N LEU A 374 -24.07 -8.19 15.90
CA LEU A 374 -23.21 -8.89 14.95
C LEU A 374 -21.98 -9.41 15.69
N PHE A 375 -21.78 -10.72 15.63
CA PHE A 375 -20.58 -11.39 16.15
C PHE A 375 -19.65 -11.72 15.00
N GLY A 376 -18.37 -11.39 15.14
CA GLY A 376 -17.33 -11.68 14.18
C GLY A 376 -16.21 -12.51 14.80
N CYS A 377 -15.70 -13.47 14.04
CA CYS A 377 -14.53 -14.25 14.41
C CYS A 377 -13.60 -14.32 13.18
N SER A 378 -12.31 -14.08 13.37
CA SER A 378 -11.29 -14.22 12.33
C SER A 378 -10.15 -15.06 12.86
N TYR A 379 -9.83 -16.14 12.17
CA TYR A 379 -8.69 -16.99 12.47
C TYR A 379 -7.68 -16.91 11.35
N TYR A 380 -6.42 -16.73 11.71
CA TYR A 380 -5.27 -16.68 10.81
C TYR A 380 -4.21 -17.65 11.30
N ILE A 381 -3.60 -18.40 10.37
CA ILE A 381 -2.42 -19.21 10.64
C ILE A 381 -1.51 -19.22 9.41
N ASP A 382 -0.21 -19.15 9.61
CA ASP A 382 0.79 -19.37 8.59
C ASP A 382 1.95 -20.27 9.08
N ALA A 383 2.73 -20.75 8.12
CA ALA A 383 3.85 -21.67 8.39
C ALA A 383 5.09 -20.99 9.01
N GLY A 384 5.01 -19.68 9.29
CA GLY A 384 6.17 -18.86 9.64
C GLY A 384 6.95 -18.43 8.41
N THR A 385 7.92 -17.55 8.61
CA THR A 385 8.79 -17.00 7.58
C THR A 385 10.24 -17.35 7.86
N LYS A 386 11.13 -17.09 6.90
CA LYS A 386 12.58 -17.15 7.12
C LYS A 386 13.08 -15.75 7.47
N GLY A 387 13.78 -15.61 8.58
CA GLY A 387 14.63 -14.47 8.86
C GLY A 387 16.06 -14.78 8.48
N TYR A 388 16.91 -13.77 8.51
CA TYR A 388 18.35 -13.92 8.23
C TYR A 388 19.15 -13.15 9.26
N SER A 389 20.21 -13.78 9.76
CA SER A 389 21.21 -13.15 10.61
C SER A 389 22.03 -12.12 9.81
N TYR A 390 23.01 -11.50 10.45
CA TYR A 390 23.87 -10.51 9.80
C TYR A 390 24.69 -11.12 8.65
N ASP A 391 25.20 -12.34 8.82
CA ASP A 391 25.93 -13.11 7.79
C ASP A 391 25.03 -13.84 6.79
N LEU A 392 23.72 -13.52 6.76
CA LEU A 392 22.68 -14.13 5.92
C LEU A 392 22.41 -15.61 6.21
N THR A 393 22.80 -16.14 7.36
CA THR A 393 22.39 -17.49 7.82
C THR A 393 20.86 -17.52 8.00
N PRO A 394 20.16 -18.47 7.37
CA PRO A 394 18.70 -18.53 7.47
C PRO A 394 18.24 -19.02 8.84
N ILE A 395 17.33 -18.29 9.45
CA ILE A 395 16.69 -18.60 10.73
C ILE A 395 15.20 -18.82 10.49
N GLN A 396 14.72 -20.05 10.74
CA GLN A 396 13.29 -20.34 10.60
C GLN A 396 12.51 -19.76 11.77
N LEU A 397 11.57 -18.85 11.48
CA LEU A 397 10.61 -18.36 12.46
C LEU A 397 9.48 -19.38 12.67
N PRO A 398 8.96 -19.52 13.90
CA PRO A 398 7.82 -20.38 14.18
C PRO A 398 6.57 -19.96 13.40
N ARG A 399 5.65 -20.91 13.22
CA ARG A 399 4.32 -20.62 12.69
C ARG A 399 3.66 -19.51 13.50
N ARG A 400 2.94 -18.64 12.81
CA ARG A 400 2.14 -17.58 13.45
C ARG A 400 0.68 -17.96 13.42
N SER A 401 -0.04 -17.67 14.50
CA SER A 401 -1.48 -17.85 14.55
C SER A 401 -2.14 -16.74 15.35
N ARG A 402 -3.36 -16.36 14.93
CA ARG A 402 -4.12 -15.30 15.59
C ARG A 402 -5.61 -15.60 15.50
N LEU A 403 -6.29 -15.50 16.63
CA LEU A 403 -7.74 -15.53 16.72
C LEU A 403 -8.23 -14.16 17.18
N ASP A 404 -9.06 -13.51 16.37
CA ASP A 404 -9.67 -12.22 16.66
C ASP A 404 -11.17 -12.41 16.84
N LEU A 405 -11.75 -11.77 17.85
CA LEU A 405 -13.18 -11.76 18.12
C LEU A 405 -13.69 -10.32 18.09
N SER A 406 -14.87 -10.13 17.58
CA SER A 406 -15.54 -8.83 17.58
C SER A 406 -17.04 -8.97 17.88
N TRP A 407 -17.59 -7.96 18.49
CA TRP A 407 -19.00 -7.81 18.78
C TRP A 407 -19.45 -6.39 18.47
N SER A 408 -20.51 -6.27 17.69
CA SER A 408 -21.14 -4.99 17.36
C SER A 408 -22.59 -5.03 17.81
N TYR A 409 -22.98 -4.08 18.65
CA TYR A 409 -24.35 -3.94 19.15
C TYR A 409 -25.01 -2.69 18.57
N LEU A 410 -26.19 -2.84 17.99
CA LEU A 410 -26.99 -1.80 17.35
C LEU A 410 -28.26 -1.53 18.16
N PRO A 411 -28.20 -0.77 19.27
CA PRO A 411 -29.38 -0.46 20.07
C PRO A 411 -30.41 0.32 19.26
N SER A 412 -29.99 1.12 18.30
CA SER A 412 -30.83 1.85 17.36
C SER A 412 -30.14 2.00 15.99
N GLN A 413 -30.87 2.51 14.99
CA GLN A 413 -30.29 2.81 13.68
C GLN A 413 -29.22 3.92 13.71
N LYS A 414 -29.17 4.70 14.80
CA LYS A 414 -28.27 5.85 14.97
C LYS A 414 -27.05 5.55 15.85
N VAL A 415 -27.04 4.43 16.57
CA VAL A 415 -25.99 4.11 17.53
C VAL A 415 -25.43 2.73 17.25
N LEU A 416 -24.12 2.63 17.11
CA LEU A 416 -23.35 1.40 17.00
C LEU A 416 -22.29 1.37 18.11
N LEU A 417 -22.36 0.38 18.98
CA LEU A 417 -21.29 0.05 19.92
C LEU A 417 -20.48 -1.11 19.35
N HIS A 418 -19.18 -0.96 19.28
CA HIS A 418 -18.27 -1.97 18.72
C HIS A 418 -17.18 -2.30 19.72
N MET A 419 -16.96 -3.59 19.95
CA MET A 419 -15.89 -4.11 20.80
C MET A 419 -15.12 -5.17 20.03
N GLY A 420 -13.81 -5.22 20.24
CA GLY A 420 -12.98 -6.24 19.64
C GLY A 420 -11.77 -6.58 20.48
N CYS A 421 -11.33 -7.81 20.31
CA CYS A 421 -10.08 -8.32 20.87
C CYS A 421 -9.31 -9.02 19.77
N THR A 422 -8.10 -8.57 19.49
CA THR A 422 -7.18 -9.26 18.58
C THR A 422 -6.29 -10.21 19.37
N ASN A 423 -5.94 -11.32 18.73
CA ASN A 423 -5.09 -12.37 19.32
C ASN A 423 -5.58 -12.84 20.71
N VAL A 424 -6.86 -13.17 20.81
CA VAL A 424 -7.52 -13.58 22.06
C VAL A 424 -6.75 -14.71 22.77
N LEU A 425 -6.15 -15.63 22.01
CA LEU A 425 -5.34 -16.73 22.54
C LEU A 425 -4.00 -16.27 23.13
N GLY A 426 -3.56 -15.02 22.84
CA GLY A 426 -2.31 -14.48 23.35
C GLY A 426 -1.07 -15.17 22.80
N THR A 427 -1.15 -15.74 21.59
CA THR A 427 0.00 -16.39 20.94
C THR A 427 1.11 -15.38 20.67
N THR A 428 2.35 -15.74 20.99
CA THR A 428 3.51 -14.93 20.63
C THR A 428 3.82 -15.15 19.15
N ASN A 429 3.67 -14.08 18.35
CA ASN A 429 3.95 -14.09 16.92
C ASN A 429 5.23 -13.29 16.66
N TYR A 430 6.17 -13.92 15.93
CA TYR A 430 7.42 -13.29 15.51
C TYR A 430 7.25 -12.70 14.10
N TRP A 431 7.60 -11.42 13.93
CA TRP A 431 7.42 -10.69 12.67
C TRP A 431 8.67 -10.66 11.80
N GLY A 432 9.84 -10.89 12.40
CA GLY A 432 11.13 -10.84 11.73
C GLY A 432 12.29 -11.17 12.64
N ILE A 433 13.47 -11.03 12.09
CA ILE A 433 14.76 -11.08 12.79
C ILE A 433 15.43 -9.72 12.57
N GLU A 434 15.88 -9.10 13.62
CA GLU A 434 16.80 -7.98 13.57
C GLU A 434 18.22 -8.54 13.62
N PRO A 435 19.03 -8.35 12.55
CA PRO A 435 20.40 -8.83 12.51
C PRO A 435 21.25 -8.11 13.57
N ASP A 436 22.13 -8.84 14.22
CA ASP A 436 23.06 -8.29 15.20
C ASP A 436 24.50 -8.37 14.67
N PRO A 437 25.16 -7.24 14.38
CA PRO A 437 26.56 -7.24 13.94
C PRO A 437 27.55 -7.84 14.95
N LEU A 438 27.21 -7.81 16.25
CA LEU A 438 28.03 -8.37 17.32
C LEU A 438 27.86 -9.88 17.47
N SER A 439 26.76 -10.43 16.93
CA SER A 439 26.46 -11.86 16.87
C SER A 439 26.06 -12.25 15.45
N PRO A 440 27.03 -12.33 14.49
CA PRO A 440 26.73 -12.40 13.06
C PRO A 440 25.85 -13.58 12.61
N THR A 441 25.89 -14.70 13.34
CA THR A 441 25.10 -15.92 13.07
C THR A 441 23.74 -15.95 13.75
N GLU A 442 23.50 -15.02 14.68
CA GLU A 442 22.27 -14.91 15.44
C GLU A 442 21.52 -13.63 15.10
N GLY A 443 20.32 -13.49 15.60
CA GLY A 443 19.51 -12.29 15.44
C GLY A 443 18.41 -12.22 16.48
N VAL A 444 18.00 -11.02 16.80
CA VAL A 444 16.93 -10.77 17.78
C VAL A 444 15.57 -10.95 17.10
N ARG A 445 14.74 -11.83 17.66
CA ARG A 445 13.38 -12.06 17.15
C ARG A 445 12.46 -10.89 17.49
N ILE A 446 11.88 -10.26 16.48
CA ILE A 446 10.97 -9.13 16.64
C ILE A 446 9.57 -9.64 16.95
N THR A 447 8.98 -9.17 18.05
CA THR A 447 7.59 -9.48 18.46
C THR A 447 6.79 -8.20 18.63
N ALA A 448 5.46 -8.32 18.57
CA ALA A 448 4.62 -7.21 19.03
C ALA A 448 4.83 -6.95 20.53
N PRO A 449 4.86 -5.69 20.97
CA PRO A 449 5.01 -5.32 22.40
C PRO A 449 3.95 -5.95 23.30
N ASN A 450 2.77 -6.19 22.76
CA ASN A 450 1.65 -6.84 23.43
C ASN A 450 1.05 -7.90 22.53
N SER A 451 0.85 -9.08 23.11
CA SER A 451 0.25 -10.20 22.38
C SER A 451 -1.25 -10.01 22.13
N ARG A 452 -1.95 -9.28 23.01
CA ARG A 452 -3.41 -9.02 22.90
C ARG A 452 -3.69 -7.53 22.81
N PHE A 453 -4.71 -7.19 22.03
CA PHE A 453 -5.15 -5.82 21.87
C PHE A 453 -6.68 -5.75 21.95
N PHE A 454 -7.20 -4.92 22.87
CA PHE A 454 -8.62 -4.66 23.05
C PHE A 454 -8.99 -3.28 22.57
N TYR A 455 -10.15 -3.14 21.94
CA TYR A 455 -10.68 -1.85 21.55
C TYR A 455 -12.19 -1.78 21.74
N ILE A 456 -12.69 -0.57 22.02
CA ILE A 456 -14.11 -0.26 22.14
C ILE A 456 -14.35 1.03 21.35
N GLY A 457 -15.41 1.06 20.56
CA GLY A 457 -15.85 2.22 19.80
C GLY A 457 -17.35 2.44 19.94
N CYS A 458 -17.75 3.73 19.96
CA CYS A 458 -19.14 4.14 19.89
C CYS A 458 -19.30 5.07 18.69
N PHE A 459 -20.20 4.75 17.79
CA PHE A 459 -20.50 5.54 16.60
C PHE A 459 -21.93 6.05 16.70
N ILE A 460 -22.13 7.35 16.57
CA ILE A 460 -23.43 8.01 16.64
C ILE A 460 -23.64 8.78 15.35
N THR A 461 -24.74 8.47 14.66
CA THR A 461 -25.16 9.24 13.48
C THR A 461 -26.06 10.39 13.94
N LEU A 462 -25.60 11.60 13.78
CA LEU A 462 -26.38 12.82 13.98
C LEU A 462 -27.15 13.08 12.68
N SER A 463 -28.48 13.07 12.76
CA SER A 463 -29.38 13.32 11.61
C SER A 463 -29.82 14.77 11.62
#